data_ca82325cbadeeb7caab398b7da138fc2
#
_entry.id   ca82325cbadeeb7caab398b7da138fc2
#
_cell.length_a   1.000
_cell.length_b   1.000
_cell.length_c   1.000
_cell.angle_alpha   90.00
_cell.angle_beta   90.00
_cell.angle_gamma   90.00
#
_symmetry.space_group_name_H-M   'P 1'
#
loop_
_entity.id
_entity.type
_entity.pdbx_description
1 polymer ?
#
loop_
_entity_poly.entity_id
_entity_poly.type
_entity_poly.pdbx_seq_one_letter_code
_entity_poly.pdbx_strand_id
1 'polypeptide(L)'
;MDESILYGARLLNGLLAGVYAAFLLAVMPALHGLPDDVFARVMNRINEVIVNPAFVLLFLGAPLLAGVLLLWERGPLAIAAAGCALAALVITVAANVPLNDALAAGGSRQAFETPWLVWHSVRTLAATGAFVLVGLAGRTGG
;
A
#
# COMPACT_ATOMS: atom_id res chain seq x y z
N MET A 1 7.86 -23.14 11.20
CA MET A 1 7.29 -22.12 10.26
C MET A 1 7.57 -22.58 8.84
N ASP A 2 6.60 -22.44 7.95
CA ASP A 2 6.84 -22.71 6.53
C ASP A 2 7.64 -21.55 5.92
N GLU A 3 8.86 -21.82 5.49
CA GLU A 3 9.74 -20.81 4.89
C GLU A 3 9.12 -20.16 3.65
N SER A 4 8.34 -20.92 2.88
CA SER A 4 7.67 -20.40 1.68
C SER A 4 6.67 -19.28 2.02
N ILE A 5 5.96 -19.39 3.13
CA ILE A 5 5.04 -18.36 3.59
C ILE A 5 5.81 -17.12 4.03
N LEU A 6 6.92 -17.27 4.74
CA LEU A 6 7.76 -16.15 5.14
C LEU A 6 8.35 -15.43 3.93
N TYR A 7 8.88 -16.16 2.95
CA TYR A 7 9.38 -15.58 1.70
C TYR A 7 8.28 -14.86 0.92
N GLY A 8 7.10 -15.48 0.82
CA GLY A 8 5.94 -14.86 0.18
C GLY A 8 5.51 -13.57 0.89
N ALA A 9 5.44 -13.57 2.22
CA ALA A 9 5.10 -12.38 3.00
C ALA A 9 6.11 -11.25 2.79
N ARG A 10 7.41 -11.55 2.79
CA ARG A 10 8.48 -10.58 2.51
C ARG A 10 8.36 -10.01 1.09
N LEU A 11 8.19 -10.88 0.11
CA LEU A 11 8.09 -10.48 -1.29
C LEU A 11 6.88 -9.56 -1.53
N LEU A 12 5.69 -9.98 -1.11
CA LEU A 12 4.47 -9.21 -1.37
C LEU A 12 4.45 -7.88 -0.61
N ASN A 13 4.86 -7.86 0.66
CA ASN A 13 4.94 -6.61 1.42
C ASN A 13 6.02 -5.67 0.86
N GLY A 14 7.17 -6.20 0.43
CA GLY A 14 8.24 -5.41 -0.18
C GLY A 14 7.81 -4.80 -1.52
N LEU A 15 7.17 -5.57 -2.39
CA LEU A 15 6.68 -5.09 -3.68
C LEU A 15 5.55 -4.05 -3.50
N LEU A 16 4.61 -4.28 -2.58
CA LEU A 16 3.55 -3.31 -2.30
C LEU A 16 4.12 -2.00 -1.75
N ALA A 17 5.03 -2.07 -0.79
CA ALA A 17 5.73 -0.89 -0.27
C ALA A 17 6.50 -0.15 -1.38
N GLY A 18 7.14 -0.88 -2.30
CA GLY A 18 7.83 -0.33 -3.45
C GLY A 18 6.89 0.41 -4.42
N VAL A 19 5.74 -0.16 -4.72
CA VAL A 19 4.70 0.50 -5.55
C VAL A 19 4.24 1.80 -4.89
N TYR A 20 3.94 1.78 -3.59
CA TYR A 20 3.53 2.99 -2.86
C TYR A 20 4.63 4.04 -2.80
N ALA A 21 5.87 3.61 -2.57
CA ALA A 21 7.03 4.51 -2.59
C ALA A 21 7.23 5.15 -3.98
N ALA A 22 7.05 4.40 -5.07
CA ALA A 22 7.16 4.92 -6.43
C ALA A 22 6.11 6.01 -6.70
N PHE A 23 4.87 5.85 -6.22
CA PHE A 23 3.86 6.90 -6.30
C PHE A 23 4.26 8.15 -5.53
N LEU A 24 4.77 7.99 -4.32
CA LEU A 24 5.17 9.13 -3.48
C LEU A 24 6.37 9.88 -4.05
N LEU A 25 7.36 9.15 -4.57
CA LEU A 25 8.66 9.71 -4.98
C LEU A 25 8.69 10.18 -6.44
N ALA A 26 7.87 9.62 -7.31
CA ALA A 26 7.94 9.89 -8.74
C ALA A 26 6.58 10.25 -9.36
N VAL A 27 5.56 9.43 -9.17
CA VAL A 27 4.28 9.61 -9.88
C VAL A 27 3.58 10.89 -9.46
N MET A 28 3.35 11.09 -8.16
CA MET A 28 2.65 12.28 -7.66
C MET A 28 3.45 13.58 -7.88
N PRO A 29 4.77 13.63 -7.67
CA PRO A 29 5.56 14.79 -8.07
C PRO A 29 5.48 15.12 -9.57
N ALA A 30 5.47 14.12 -10.44
CA ALA A 30 5.33 14.33 -11.88
C ALA A 30 3.94 14.88 -12.26
N LEU A 31 2.89 14.38 -11.62
CA LEU A 31 1.52 14.85 -11.84
C LEU A 31 1.29 16.26 -11.30
N HIS A 32 1.97 16.63 -10.22
CA HIS A 32 1.81 17.94 -9.57
C HIS A 32 2.09 19.11 -10.53
N GLY A 33 3.01 18.95 -11.47
CA GLY A 33 3.35 19.98 -12.45
C GLY A 33 2.35 20.13 -13.61
N LEU A 34 1.31 19.29 -13.69
CA LEU A 34 0.37 19.28 -14.80
C LEU A 34 -0.81 20.24 -14.56
N PRO A 35 -1.47 20.75 -15.65
CA PRO A 35 -2.75 21.45 -15.55
C PRO A 35 -3.82 20.56 -14.88
N ASP A 36 -4.80 21.15 -14.21
CA ASP A 36 -5.78 20.43 -13.39
C ASP A 36 -6.59 19.38 -14.16
N ASP A 37 -6.99 19.70 -15.40
CA ASP A 37 -7.72 18.77 -16.27
C ASP A 37 -6.85 17.58 -16.73
N VAL A 38 -5.57 17.84 -16.99
CA VAL A 38 -4.59 16.80 -17.37
C VAL A 38 -4.28 15.93 -16.16
N PHE A 39 -4.05 16.54 -14.99
CA PHE A 39 -3.87 15.82 -13.72
C PHE A 39 -5.03 14.84 -13.50
N ALA A 40 -6.27 15.32 -13.54
CA ALA A 40 -7.45 14.49 -13.28
C ALA A 40 -7.56 13.33 -14.31
N ARG A 41 -7.37 13.60 -15.59
CA ARG A 41 -7.41 12.55 -16.63
C ARG A 41 -6.35 11.48 -16.41
N VAL A 42 -5.11 11.89 -16.16
CA VAL A 42 -4.00 10.95 -15.96
C VAL A 42 -4.17 10.16 -14.68
N MET A 43 -4.52 10.82 -13.57
CA MET A 43 -4.72 10.14 -12.28
C MET A 43 -5.89 9.14 -12.35
N ASN A 44 -7.01 9.50 -12.96
CA ASN A 44 -8.13 8.58 -13.16
C ASN A 44 -7.71 7.38 -14.00
N ARG A 45 -6.93 7.60 -15.08
CA ARG A 45 -6.43 6.50 -15.89
C ARG A 45 -5.49 5.59 -15.12
N ILE A 46 -4.62 6.14 -14.26
CA ILE A 46 -3.77 5.34 -13.38
C ILE A 46 -4.62 4.48 -12.44
N ASN A 47 -5.64 5.07 -11.80
CA ASN A 47 -6.54 4.36 -10.89
C ASN A 47 -7.31 3.22 -11.56
N GLU A 48 -7.68 3.38 -12.84
CA GLU A 48 -8.29 2.30 -13.62
C GLU A 48 -7.31 1.16 -13.91
N VAL A 49 -6.10 1.50 -14.39
CA VAL A 49 -5.12 0.51 -14.87
C VAL A 49 -4.47 -0.26 -13.72
N ILE A 50 -4.31 0.38 -12.56
CA ILE A 50 -3.65 -0.25 -11.42
C ILE A 50 -4.49 -1.39 -10.83
N VAL A 51 -5.81 -1.37 -11.02
CA VAL A 51 -6.70 -2.45 -10.60
C VAL A 51 -6.60 -3.62 -11.58
N ASN A 52 -5.45 -4.26 -11.60
CA ASN A 52 -5.16 -5.45 -12.39
C ASN A 52 -4.82 -6.63 -11.47
N PRO A 53 -4.88 -7.90 -11.97
CA PRO A 53 -4.66 -9.08 -11.14
C PRO A 53 -3.34 -9.09 -10.38
N ALA A 54 -2.26 -8.56 -10.96
CA ALA A 54 -0.95 -8.52 -10.32
C ALA A 54 -0.96 -7.58 -9.11
N PHE A 55 -1.51 -6.37 -9.26
CA PHE A 55 -1.61 -5.44 -8.14
C PHE A 55 -2.58 -5.94 -7.06
N VAL A 56 -3.72 -6.52 -7.45
CA VAL A 56 -4.67 -7.10 -6.48
C VAL A 56 -4.01 -8.21 -5.66
N LEU A 57 -3.16 -9.03 -6.29
CA LEU A 57 -2.37 -10.05 -5.58
C LEU A 57 -1.45 -9.41 -4.53
N LEU A 58 -0.74 -8.32 -4.87
CA LEU A 58 0.10 -7.60 -3.92
C LEU A 58 -0.74 -6.99 -2.79
N PHE A 59 -1.83 -6.32 -3.16
CA PHE A 59 -2.67 -5.52 -2.27
C PHE A 59 -3.38 -6.37 -1.20
N LEU A 60 -3.90 -7.53 -1.59
CA LEU A 60 -4.58 -8.46 -0.68
C LEU A 60 -3.63 -9.50 -0.10
N GLY A 61 -2.67 -9.97 -0.88
CA GLY A 61 -1.72 -11.00 -0.47
C GLY A 61 -0.75 -10.53 0.61
N ALA A 62 -0.29 -9.27 0.56
CA ALA A 62 0.63 -8.74 1.56
C ALA A 62 0.05 -8.80 3.00
N PRO A 63 -1.14 -8.22 3.29
CA PRO A 63 -1.72 -8.30 4.63
C PRO A 63 -2.16 -9.74 4.98
N LEU A 64 -2.63 -10.52 4.01
CA LEU A 64 -3.02 -11.91 4.23
C LEU A 64 -1.84 -12.73 4.73
N LEU A 65 -0.70 -12.70 4.03
CA LEU A 65 0.48 -13.47 4.43
C LEU A 65 1.11 -12.95 5.72
N ALA A 66 1.10 -11.63 5.95
CA ALA A 66 1.53 -11.07 7.23
C ALA A 66 0.64 -11.57 8.40
N GLY A 67 -0.66 -11.69 8.18
CA GLY A 67 -1.59 -12.28 9.15
C GLY A 67 -1.39 -13.78 9.34
N VAL A 68 -1.17 -14.53 8.26
CA VAL A 68 -0.94 -15.98 8.30
C VAL A 68 0.32 -16.33 9.10
N LEU A 69 1.36 -15.49 9.07
CA LEU A 69 2.56 -15.70 9.90
C LEU A 69 2.25 -15.79 11.39
N LEU A 70 1.17 -15.14 11.88
CA LEU A 70 0.76 -15.21 13.28
C LEU A 70 0.33 -16.61 13.75
N LEU A 71 0.13 -17.55 12.84
CA LEU A 71 -0.16 -18.94 13.19
C LEU A 71 1.07 -19.63 13.83
N TRP A 72 2.27 -19.19 13.47
CA TRP A 72 3.54 -19.75 13.97
C TRP A 72 4.34 -18.76 14.80
N GLU A 73 4.32 -17.47 14.42
CA GLU A 73 5.07 -16.40 15.06
C GLU A 73 4.11 -15.40 15.71
N ARG A 74 4.03 -15.45 17.06
CA ARG A 74 3.15 -14.57 17.85
C ARG A 74 3.92 -13.52 18.66
N GLY A 75 5.19 -13.33 18.30
CA GLY A 75 6.02 -12.30 18.91
C GLY A 75 5.58 -10.88 18.55
N PRO A 76 6.03 -9.87 19.30
CA PRO A 76 5.62 -8.49 19.11
C PRO A 76 5.94 -7.95 17.70
N LEU A 77 7.02 -8.41 17.07
CA LEU A 77 7.39 -8.00 15.72
C LEU A 77 6.40 -8.52 14.67
N ALA A 78 5.96 -9.78 14.79
CA ALA A 78 4.99 -10.37 13.87
C ALA A 78 3.61 -9.73 14.02
N ILE A 79 3.18 -9.46 15.26
CA ILE A 79 1.92 -8.76 15.53
C ILE A 79 1.97 -7.33 14.96
N ALA A 80 3.05 -6.60 15.17
CA ALA A 80 3.23 -5.26 14.62
C ALA A 80 3.26 -5.26 13.08
N ALA A 81 3.91 -6.26 12.48
CA ALA A 81 3.94 -6.43 11.02
C ALA A 81 2.54 -6.61 10.43
N ALA A 82 1.76 -7.53 11.01
CA ALA A 82 0.38 -7.77 10.58
C ALA A 82 -0.50 -6.54 10.80
N GLY A 83 -0.33 -5.84 11.92
CA GLY A 83 -1.04 -4.58 12.21
C GLY A 83 -0.71 -3.48 11.20
N CYS A 84 0.55 -3.30 10.84
CA CYS A 84 0.98 -2.35 9.82
C CYS A 84 0.42 -2.71 8.42
N ALA A 85 0.48 -3.97 8.04
CA ALA A 85 -0.06 -4.43 6.75
C ALA A 85 -1.58 -4.22 6.66
N LEU A 86 -2.30 -4.55 7.74
CA LEU A 86 -3.74 -4.31 7.85
C LEU A 86 -4.06 -2.80 7.81
N ALA A 87 -3.29 -1.96 8.51
CA ALA A 87 -3.46 -0.52 8.48
C ALA A 87 -3.32 0.05 7.08
N ALA A 88 -2.32 -0.39 6.31
CA ALA A 88 -2.16 0.03 4.91
C ALA A 88 -3.37 -0.36 4.04
N LEU A 89 -3.93 -1.55 4.24
CA LEU A 89 -5.16 -1.99 3.57
C LEU A 89 -6.36 -1.11 3.94
N VAL A 90 -6.59 -0.92 5.25
CA VAL A 90 -7.72 -0.13 5.76
C VAL A 90 -7.65 1.31 5.28
N ILE A 91 -6.48 1.96 5.34
CA ILE A 91 -6.29 3.34 4.86
C ILE A 91 -6.61 3.42 3.37
N THR A 92 -6.18 2.45 2.57
CA THR A 92 -6.48 2.43 1.14
C THR A 92 -7.98 2.40 0.88
N VAL A 93 -8.70 1.48 1.51
CA VAL A 93 -10.15 1.28 1.30
C VAL A 93 -10.97 2.43 1.90
N ALA A 94 -10.59 2.94 3.08
CA ALA A 94 -11.36 3.94 3.80
C ALA A 94 -11.07 5.38 3.40
N ALA A 95 -9.88 5.67 2.84
CA ALA A 95 -9.45 7.03 2.52
C ALA A 95 -9.08 7.21 1.04
N ASN A 96 -8.09 6.47 0.52
CA ASN A 96 -7.62 6.70 -0.84
C ASN A 96 -8.63 6.31 -1.92
N VAL A 97 -9.32 5.19 -1.79
CA VAL A 97 -10.34 4.75 -2.76
C VAL A 97 -11.52 5.74 -2.84
N PRO A 98 -12.12 6.19 -1.73
CA PRO A 98 -13.18 7.21 -1.81
C PRO A 98 -12.73 8.54 -2.46
N LEU A 99 -11.48 8.96 -2.23
CA LEU A 99 -10.92 10.13 -2.91
C LEU A 99 -10.76 9.89 -4.41
N ASN A 100 -10.30 8.71 -4.83
CA ASN A 100 -10.23 8.32 -6.24
C ASN A 100 -11.60 8.37 -6.89
N ASP A 101 -12.62 7.82 -6.23
CA ASP A 101 -14.00 7.79 -6.74
C ASP A 101 -14.57 9.21 -6.87
N ALA A 102 -14.31 10.08 -5.91
CA ALA A 102 -14.73 11.48 -5.97
C ALA A 102 -14.07 12.23 -7.13
N LEU A 103 -12.77 12.01 -7.39
CA LEU A 103 -12.07 12.60 -8.53
C LEU A 103 -12.65 12.07 -9.86
N ALA A 104 -12.92 10.79 -9.96
CA ALA A 104 -13.53 10.16 -11.14
C ALA A 104 -14.95 10.69 -11.42
N ALA A 105 -15.69 11.05 -10.37
CA ALA A 105 -17.02 11.66 -10.46
C ALA A 105 -16.99 13.17 -10.80
N GLY A 106 -15.83 13.74 -11.12
CA GLY A 106 -15.69 15.14 -11.50
C GLY A 106 -15.32 16.09 -10.35
N GLY A 107 -14.90 15.54 -9.20
CA GLY A 107 -14.40 16.34 -8.08
C GLY A 107 -13.15 17.15 -8.44
N SER A 108 -12.91 18.24 -7.71
CA SER A 108 -11.77 19.11 -7.97
C SER A 108 -10.44 18.51 -7.52
N ARG A 109 -9.37 18.89 -8.21
CA ARG A 109 -7.99 18.54 -7.81
C ARG A 109 -7.68 19.01 -6.40
N GLN A 110 -8.12 20.23 -6.03
CA GLN A 110 -7.89 20.81 -4.70
C GLN A 110 -8.50 19.96 -3.58
N ALA A 111 -9.67 19.36 -3.83
CA ALA A 111 -10.31 18.45 -2.86
C ALA A 111 -9.63 17.07 -2.82
N PHE A 112 -8.90 16.69 -3.86
CA PHE A 112 -8.27 15.37 -4.01
C PHE A 112 -6.80 15.35 -3.57
N GLU A 113 -5.94 16.20 -4.14
CA GLU A 113 -4.49 16.01 -4.16
C GLU A 113 -3.88 15.97 -2.75
N THR A 114 -4.12 16.97 -1.93
CA THR A 114 -3.52 17.04 -0.58
C THR A 114 -4.04 15.96 0.37
N PRO A 115 -5.35 15.72 0.52
CA PRO A 115 -5.84 14.63 1.35
C PRO A 115 -5.34 13.26 0.87
N TRP A 116 -5.32 13.03 -0.44
CA TRP A 116 -4.82 11.78 -1.01
C TRP A 116 -3.34 11.55 -0.68
N LEU A 117 -2.50 12.57 -0.83
CA LEU A 117 -1.08 12.50 -0.48
C LEU A 117 -0.83 12.24 1.00
N VAL A 118 -1.61 12.87 1.89
CA VAL A 118 -1.50 12.63 3.33
C VAL A 118 -1.75 11.16 3.64
N TRP A 119 -2.88 10.62 3.21
CA TRP A 119 -3.23 9.22 3.45
C TRP A 119 -2.31 8.24 2.71
N HIS A 120 -1.89 8.60 1.50
CA HIS A 120 -0.90 7.82 0.77
C HIS A 120 0.44 7.75 1.50
N SER A 121 0.90 8.85 2.08
CA SER A 121 2.14 8.87 2.88
C SER A 121 2.01 7.98 4.11
N VAL A 122 0.88 8.03 4.82
CA VAL A 122 0.64 7.18 6.00
C VAL A 122 0.61 5.71 5.63
N ARG A 123 -0.12 5.32 4.56
CA ARG A 123 -0.15 3.91 4.13
C ARG A 123 1.20 3.44 3.56
N THR A 124 2.00 4.32 2.96
CA THR A 124 3.35 4.00 2.50
C THR A 124 4.27 3.68 3.69
N LEU A 125 4.20 4.49 4.76
CA LEU A 125 4.93 4.21 6.00
C LEU A 125 4.48 2.91 6.65
N ALA A 126 3.17 2.66 6.69
CA ALA A 126 2.62 1.41 7.22
C ALA A 126 3.07 0.19 6.41
N ALA A 127 3.00 0.23 5.08
CA ALA A 127 3.46 -0.86 4.21
C ALA A 127 4.98 -1.09 4.32
N THR A 128 5.76 -0.02 4.41
CA THR A 128 7.22 -0.12 4.62
C THR A 128 7.52 -0.72 6.00
N GLY A 129 6.80 -0.29 7.03
CA GLY A 129 6.90 -0.87 8.36
C GLY A 129 6.57 -2.36 8.38
N ALA A 130 5.49 -2.77 7.71
CA ALA A 130 5.14 -4.18 7.57
C ALA A 130 6.27 -4.99 6.91
N PHE A 131 6.83 -4.50 5.81
CA PHE A 131 7.95 -5.15 5.12
C PHE A 131 9.17 -5.33 6.02
N VAL A 132 9.59 -4.27 6.70
CA VAL A 132 10.75 -4.33 7.62
C VAL A 132 10.50 -5.29 8.77
N LEU A 133 9.32 -5.21 9.39
CA LEU A 133 8.97 -6.03 10.54
C LEU A 133 8.83 -7.51 10.18
N VAL A 134 8.26 -7.86 9.01
CA VAL A 134 8.24 -9.24 8.49
C VAL A 134 9.68 -9.75 8.28
N GLY A 135 10.56 -8.87 7.79
CA GLY A 135 11.98 -9.19 7.63
C GLY A 135 12.68 -9.54 8.95
N LEU A 136 12.37 -8.77 10.00
CA LEU A 136 12.97 -8.94 11.32
C LEU A 136 12.36 -10.13 12.09
N ALA A 137 11.05 -10.33 12.03
CA ALA A 137 10.35 -11.42 12.72
C ALA A 137 10.89 -12.80 12.30
N GLY A 138 11.21 -13.00 11.01
CA GLY A 138 11.78 -14.26 10.53
C GLY A 138 13.24 -14.54 10.98
N ARG A 139 13.89 -13.60 11.66
CA ARG A 139 15.27 -13.76 12.18
C ARG A 139 15.29 -14.20 13.65
N THR A 140 14.20 -14.07 14.34
CA THR A 140 14.10 -14.38 15.80
C THR A 140 13.58 -15.77 16.09
N GLY A 141 13.13 -16.51 15.06
CA GLY A 141 12.59 -17.87 15.17
C GLY A 141 13.59 -19.01 14.78
N GLY A 142 14.89 -18.68 14.69
CA GLY A 142 15.96 -19.64 14.39
C GLY A 142 16.81 -19.98 15.62
#